data_581fcd5614f969cfcf8967d8dec710da
#
_entry.id   581fcd5614f969cfcf8967d8dec710da
#
_cell.length_a   1.000
_cell.length_b   1.000
_cell.length_c   1.000
_cell.angle_alpha   90.00
_cell.angle_beta   90.00
_cell.angle_gamma   90.00
#
_symmetry.space_group_name_H-M   'P 1'
#
loop_
_entity.id
_entity.type
_entity.pdbx_description
1 polymer ?
#
loop_
_entity_poly.entity_id
_entity_poly.type
_entity_poly.pdbx_seq_one_letter_code
_entity_poly.pdbx_strand_id
1 'polypeptide(L)'
;EFQRSDALIFVGACGIAVRAIAPFVQDKFHDPAVLCVDEAGTFVIPLLSGHVGGANRLAEFVAGGIGAVPVVTTATDVERKFAVDVFAKDHGLVITDRVLAKRISADILAEEPVGVFSDFGFSGWKKIPEGLFRDRLCKRNIWITVSDREKDGIPSDRVLRLVPRCVALGIGCKRGTPAEKIRETVEDAMRRNGVDLRSVFAVASIDIKKQEQGIIDFANTLQVPFLTFSSEELNSQPGTFTESEFVKKTTGTGNVCERSAVAACRMGVRDCRILLKKEAGDGVTVAAAYDPGL
;
A
#
# COMPACT_ATOMS: atom_id res chain seq x y z
N GLU A 1 -12.24 -14.45 19.04
CA GLU A 1 -10.78 -14.20 19.00
C GLU A 1 -10.22 -14.30 17.58
N PHE A 2 -10.60 -15.28 16.73
CA PHE A 2 -10.04 -15.51 15.38
C PHE A 2 -10.00 -14.22 14.52
N GLN A 3 -11.07 -13.41 14.51
CA GLN A 3 -11.14 -12.16 13.73
C GLN A 3 -10.54 -10.94 14.44
N ARG A 4 -10.09 -11.07 15.69
CA ARG A 4 -9.58 -9.97 16.53
C ARG A 4 -8.09 -10.06 16.81
N SER A 5 -7.47 -11.19 16.45
CA SER A 5 -6.07 -11.47 16.73
C SER A 5 -5.25 -11.41 15.45
N ASP A 6 -4.04 -10.87 15.52
CA ASP A 6 -3.07 -10.89 14.42
C ASP A 6 -2.49 -12.30 14.24
N ALA A 7 -2.39 -13.07 15.33
CA ALA A 7 -1.91 -14.43 15.32
C ALA A 7 -2.56 -15.30 16.40
N LEU A 8 -2.69 -16.60 16.13
CA LEU A 8 -3.13 -17.62 17.06
C LEU A 8 -2.11 -18.76 17.15
N ILE A 9 -1.75 -19.14 18.36
CA ILE A 9 -0.83 -20.25 18.61
C ILE A 9 -1.57 -21.31 19.40
N PHE A 10 -1.74 -22.49 18.81
CA PHE A 10 -2.29 -23.67 19.47
C PHE A 10 -1.15 -24.54 19.99
N VAL A 11 -1.28 -25.04 21.23
CA VAL A 11 -0.39 -26.06 21.76
C VAL A 11 -1.16 -27.37 21.84
N GLY A 12 -0.73 -28.38 21.09
CA GLY A 12 -1.39 -29.67 20.99
C GLY A 12 -1.47 -30.22 19.56
N ALA A 13 -2.45 -31.07 19.28
CA ALA A 13 -2.57 -31.72 17.97
C ALA A 13 -3.09 -30.77 16.87
N CYS A 14 -2.44 -30.75 15.71
CA CYS A 14 -2.85 -29.94 14.55
C CYS A 14 -4.32 -30.14 14.14
N GLY A 15 -4.81 -31.39 14.22
CA GLY A 15 -6.22 -31.70 13.88
C GLY A 15 -7.23 -31.01 14.80
N ILE A 16 -6.89 -30.74 16.05
CA ILE A 16 -7.71 -29.97 17.00
C ILE A 16 -7.71 -28.50 16.57
N ALA A 17 -6.53 -27.94 16.31
CA ALA A 17 -6.39 -26.58 15.86
C ALA A 17 -7.17 -26.32 14.57
N VAL A 18 -7.04 -27.21 13.57
CA VAL A 18 -7.76 -27.11 12.28
C VAL A 18 -9.28 -27.11 12.50
N ARG A 19 -9.82 -28.03 13.32
CA ARG A 19 -11.27 -28.04 13.60
C ARG A 19 -11.75 -26.79 14.31
N ALA A 20 -10.94 -26.23 15.21
CA ALA A 20 -11.27 -25.03 15.94
C ALA A 20 -11.37 -23.80 15.03
N ILE A 21 -10.52 -23.68 14.03
CA ILE A 21 -10.49 -22.52 13.13
C ILE A 21 -11.37 -22.67 11.89
N ALA A 22 -11.64 -23.89 11.43
CA ALA A 22 -12.33 -24.17 10.17
C ALA A 22 -13.63 -23.37 9.94
N PRO A 23 -14.50 -23.14 10.95
CA PRO A 23 -15.73 -22.37 10.76
C PRO A 23 -15.50 -20.88 10.46
N PHE A 24 -14.29 -20.35 10.71
CA PHE A 24 -13.96 -18.93 10.65
C PHE A 24 -13.03 -18.57 9.49
N VAL A 25 -12.45 -19.57 8.83
CA VAL A 25 -11.50 -19.38 7.72
C VAL A 25 -12.21 -18.78 6.51
N GLN A 26 -11.65 -17.68 5.99
CA GLN A 26 -12.16 -16.94 4.83
C GLN A 26 -11.15 -16.95 3.68
N ASP A 27 -10.06 -16.23 3.84
CA ASP A 27 -8.99 -16.14 2.84
C ASP A 27 -7.64 -15.72 3.45
N LYS A 28 -6.55 -16.03 2.72
CA LYS A 28 -5.18 -15.79 3.16
C LYS A 28 -4.78 -14.32 3.40
N PHE A 29 -5.62 -13.35 3.02
CA PHE A 29 -5.33 -11.93 3.17
C PHE A 29 -6.00 -11.31 4.40
N HIS A 30 -7.05 -11.97 4.91
CA HIS A 30 -7.84 -11.50 6.05
C HIS A 30 -7.67 -12.39 7.28
N ASP A 31 -7.38 -13.67 7.06
CA ASP A 31 -7.23 -14.62 8.16
C ASP A 31 -5.91 -14.39 8.92
N PRO A 32 -5.92 -14.50 10.28
CA PRO A 32 -4.73 -14.35 11.09
C PRO A 32 -3.69 -15.42 10.82
N ALA A 33 -2.45 -15.20 11.24
CA ALA A 33 -1.45 -16.24 11.30
C ALA A 33 -1.87 -17.33 12.29
N VAL A 34 -1.87 -18.61 11.90
CA VAL A 34 -2.17 -19.72 12.82
C VAL A 34 -1.02 -20.70 12.88
N LEU A 35 -0.50 -20.90 14.07
CA LEU A 35 0.54 -21.90 14.37
C LEU A 35 -0.02 -23.02 15.24
N CYS A 36 0.55 -24.20 15.09
CA CYS A 36 0.40 -25.29 16.02
C CYS A 36 1.79 -25.72 16.53
N VAL A 37 1.93 -25.79 17.85
CA VAL A 37 3.12 -26.33 18.52
C VAL A 37 2.70 -27.67 19.13
N ASP A 38 3.47 -28.74 18.93
CA ASP A 38 3.18 -30.01 19.59
C ASP A 38 3.42 -29.90 21.11
N GLU A 39 2.80 -30.80 21.88
CA GLU A 39 2.86 -30.76 23.37
C GLU A 39 4.29 -30.84 23.93
N ALA A 40 5.21 -31.45 23.19
CA ALA A 40 6.62 -31.54 23.58
C ALA A 40 7.42 -30.31 23.19
N GLY A 41 6.85 -29.38 22.43
CA GLY A 41 7.56 -28.19 21.91
C GLY A 41 8.64 -28.56 20.89
N THR A 42 8.50 -29.68 20.20
CA THR A 42 9.49 -30.18 19.22
C THR A 42 9.32 -29.53 17.86
N PHE A 43 8.06 -29.28 17.46
CA PHE A 43 7.70 -28.75 16.14
C PHE A 43 6.83 -27.52 16.26
N VAL A 44 7.08 -26.53 15.41
CA VAL A 44 6.21 -25.37 15.20
C VAL A 44 5.71 -25.38 13.76
N ILE A 45 4.41 -25.57 13.58
CA ILE A 45 3.78 -25.87 12.29
C ILE A 45 2.86 -24.70 11.93
N PRO A 46 3.16 -23.91 10.88
CA PRO A 46 2.22 -22.91 10.36
C PRO A 46 1.07 -23.62 9.65
N LEU A 47 -0.15 -23.42 10.15
CA LEU A 47 -1.38 -24.04 9.62
C LEU A 47 -2.10 -23.14 8.61
N LEU A 48 -2.09 -21.81 8.84
CA LEU A 48 -2.86 -20.86 8.04
C LEU A 48 -2.08 -19.56 7.87
N SER A 49 -2.31 -18.88 6.73
CA SER A 49 -1.75 -17.56 6.41
C SER A 49 -0.22 -17.51 6.46
N GLY A 50 0.43 -18.54 5.90
CA GLY A 50 1.89 -18.75 5.93
C GLY A 50 2.69 -17.54 5.44
N HIS A 51 2.37 -17.03 4.24
CA HIS A 51 3.05 -15.91 3.61
C HIS A 51 2.52 -14.55 4.09
N VAL A 52 1.35 -14.14 3.56
CA VAL A 52 0.80 -12.80 3.78
C VAL A 52 0.43 -12.58 5.24
N GLY A 53 -0.12 -13.57 5.92
CA GLY A 53 -0.41 -13.51 7.35
C GLY A 53 0.86 -13.57 8.23
N GLY A 54 2.01 -14.02 7.67
CA GLY A 54 3.29 -14.07 8.38
C GLY A 54 3.49 -15.30 9.27
N ALA A 55 2.63 -16.35 9.15
CA ALA A 55 2.73 -17.54 9.99
C ALA A 55 4.08 -18.28 9.83
N ASN A 56 4.67 -18.27 8.64
CA ASN A 56 5.98 -18.93 8.43
C ASN A 56 7.09 -18.22 9.20
N ARG A 57 7.17 -16.87 9.12
CA ARG A 57 8.15 -16.09 9.90
C ARG A 57 7.92 -16.20 11.41
N LEU A 58 6.65 -16.22 11.82
CA LEU A 58 6.29 -16.40 13.22
C LEU A 58 6.67 -17.80 13.72
N ALA A 59 6.52 -18.84 12.88
CA ALA A 59 6.93 -20.20 13.19
C ALA A 59 8.46 -20.29 13.38
N GLU A 60 9.26 -19.67 12.53
CA GLU A 60 10.71 -19.59 12.67
C GLU A 60 11.11 -18.85 13.96
N PHE A 61 10.46 -17.71 14.25
CA PHE A 61 10.71 -16.93 15.46
C PHE A 61 10.40 -17.72 16.74
N VAL A 62 9.22 -18.35 16.81
CA VAL A 62 8.79 -19.16 17.96
C VAL A 62 9.70 -20.36 18.13
N ALA A 63 9.98 -21.09 17.03
CA ALA A 63 10.85 -22.25 17.05
C ALA A 63 12.27 -21.90 17.54
N GLY A 64 12.84 -20.79 17.09
CA GLY A 64 14.13 -20.29 17.58
C GLY A 64 14.12 -19.95 19.08
N GLY A 65 12.99 -19.43 19.59
CA GLY A 65 12.85 -19.09 21.02
C GLY A 65 12.72 -20.30 21.96
N ILE A 66 12.13 -21.41 21.49
CA ILE A 66 11.90 -22.62 22.30
C ILE A 66 12.81 -23.80 21.93
N GLY A 67 13.70 -23.63 20.96
CA GLY A 67 14.58 -24.71 20.48
C GLY A 67 13.86 -25.78 19.64
N ALA A 68 12.73 -25.44 19.02
CA ALA A 68 11.93 -26.33 18.20
C ALA A 68 12.34 -26.30 16.71
N VAL A 69 11.76 -27.19 15.93
CA VAL A 69 11.93 -27.25 14.47
C VAL A 69 10.73 -26.60 13.78
N PRO A 70 10.90 -25.53 12.98
CA PRO A 70 9.81 -24.99 12.18
C PRO A 70 9.52 -25.90 10.99
N VAL A 71 8.24 -26.25 10.79
CA VAL A 71 7.78 -27.15 9.70
C VAL A 71 7.09 -26.34 8.62
N VAL A 72 7.85 -25.55 7.87
CA VAL A 72 7.33 -24.73 6.77
C VAL A 72 7.18 -25.60 5.52
N THR A 73 5.99 -25.58 4.89
CA THR A 73 5.64 -26.44 3.74
C THR A 73 5.34 -25.64 2.47
N THR A 74 5.36 -24.33 2.52
CA THR A 74 5.04 -23.47 1.37
C THR A 74 6.18 -23.53 0.35
N ALA A 75 5.88 -23.89 -0.91
CA ALA A 75 6.89 -24.14 -1.95
C ALA A 75 7.88 -22.97 -2.14
N THR A 76 7.39 -21.72 -2.17
CA THR A 76 8.25 -20.53 -2.31
C THR A 76 9.22 -20.33 -1.15
N ASP A 77 8.82 -20.71 0.08
CA ASP A 77 9.69 -20.61 1.25
C ASP A 77 10.68 -21.78 1.30
N VAL A 78 10.22 -23.00 0.97
CA VAL A 78 11.09 -24.20 0.89
C VAL A 78 12.19 -23.99 -0.15
N GLU A 79 11.84 -23.40 -1.31
CA GLU A 79 12.80 -23.13 -2.39
C GLU A 79 13.51 -21.78 -2.24
N ARG A 80 13.15 -20.95 -1.23
CA ARG A 80 13.66 -19.59 -1.01
C ARG A 80 13.53 -18.68 -2.24
N LYS A 81 12.52 -18.94 -3.09
CA LYS A 81 12.25 -18.16 -4.29
C LYS A 81 11.41 -16.92 -3.99
N PHE A 82 11.48 -15.93 -4.87
CA PHE A 82 10.73 -14.69 -4.73
C PHE A 82 9.22 -14.93 -4.75
N ALA A 83 8.52 -14.42 -3.74
CA ALA A 83 7.06 -14.46 -3.62
C ALA A 83 6.49 -13.04 -3.75
N VAL A 84 5.67 -12.82 -4.78
CA VAL A 84 5.09 -11.49 -5.10
C VAL A 84 4.26 -10.93 -3.95
N ASP A 85 3.48 -11.77 -3.29
CA ASP A 85 2.57 -11.37 -2.21
C ASP A 85 3.34 -10.99 -0.93
N VAL A 86 4.41 -11.72 -0.60
CA VAL A 86 5.30 -11.37 0.51
C VAL A 86 6.00 -10.06 0.23
N PHE A 87 6.59 -9.94 -0.96
CA PHE A 87 7.27 -8.73 -1.39
C PHE A 87 6.34 -7.50 -1.33
N ALA A 88 5.12 -7.63 -1.86
CA ALA A 88 4.16 -6.55 -1.85
C ALA A 88 3.79 -6.13 -0.41
N LYS A 89 3.59 -7.09 0.49
CA LYS A 89 3.31 -6.83 1.90
C LYS A 89 4.47 -6.13 2.60
N ASP A 90 5.68 -6.67 2.45
CA ASP A 90 6.88 -6.16 3.14
C ASP A 90 7.24 -4.72 2.71
N HIS A 91 6.82 -4.32 1.50
CA HIS A 91 7.06 -2.99 0.95
C HIS A 91 5.79 -2.10 0.90
N GLY A 92 4.69 -2.53 1.52
CA GLY A 92 3.44 -1.75 1.56
C GLY A 92 2.81 -1.50 0.17
N LEU A 93 3.02 -2.43 -0.78
CA LEU A 93 2.51 -2.32 -2.15
C LEU A 93 1.12 -2.97 -2.28
N VAL A 94 0.24 -2.36 -3.05
CA VAL A 94 -1.07 -2.92 -3.37
C VAL A 94 -0.98 -3.76 -4.63
N ILE A 95 -1.36 -5.05 -4.54
CA ILE A 95 -1.45 -5.96 -5.68
C ILE A 95 -2.73 -5.65 -6.47
N THR A 96 -2.60 -5.28 -7.74
CA THR A 96 -3.75 -4.90 -8.57
C THR A 96 -4.50 -6.08 -9.18
N ASP A 97 -3.83 -7.20 -9.40
CA ASP A 97 -4.39 -8.44 -9.95
C ASP A 97 -3.81 -9.66 -9.23
N ARG A 98 -4.67 -10.29 -8.40
CA ARG A 98 -4.29 -11.48 -7.62
C ARG A 98 -4.09 -12.73 -8.50
N VAL A 99 -4.77 -12.82 -9.64
CA VAL A 99 -4.64 -13.96 -10.55
C VAL A 99 -3.30 -13.89 -11.26
N LEU A 100 -2.94 -12.71 -11.75
CA LEU A 100 -1.65 -12.48 -12.40
C LEU A 100 -0.48 -12.64 -11.41
N ALA A 101 -0.65 -12.18 -10.16
CA ALA A 101 0.34 -12.39 -9.10
C ALA A 101 0.63 -13.88 -8.86
N LYS A 102 -0.42 -14.74 -8.81
CA LYS A 102 -0.25 -16.20 -8.69
C LYS A 102 0.48 -16.79 -9.90
N ARG A 103 0.15 -16.34 -11.12
CA ARG A 103 0.81 -16.81 -12.35
C ARG A 103 2.29 -16.43 -12.38
N ILE A 104 2.63 -15.21 -11.94
CA ILE A 104 4.03 -14.76 -11.82
C ILE A 104 4.79 -15.61 -10.80
N SER A 105 4.20 -15.88 -9.63
CA SER A 105 4.82 -16.76 -8.64
C SER A 105 5.06 -18.18 -9.17
N ALA A 106 4.11 -18.72 -9.96
CA ALA A 106 4.28 -20.01 -10.63
C ALA A 106 5.39 -20.00 -11.69
N ASP A 107 5.51 -18.93 -12.48
CA ASP A 107 6.61 -18.77 -13.43
C ASP A 107 7.99 -18.79 -12.72
N ILE A 108 8.12 -18.05 -11.62
CA ILE A 108 9.37 -18.00 -10.84
C ILE A 108 9.73 -19.39 -10.27
N LEU A 109 8.73 -20.13 -9.79
CA LEU A 109 8.94 -21.52 -9.33
C LEU A 109 9.39 -22.44 -10.48
N ALA A 110 8.87 -22.24 -11.68
CA ALA A 110 9.24 -22.97 -12.89
C ALA A 110 10.55 -22.45 -13.55
N GLU A 111 11.27 -21.54 -12.89
CA GLU A 111 12.50 -20.90 -13.41
C GLU A 111 12.31 -20.08 -14.69
N GLU A 112 11.06 -19.73 -14.99
CA GLU A 112 10.76 -18.83 -16.09
C GLU A 112 11.11 -17.38 -15.71
N PRO A 113 11.76 -16.61 -16.58
CA PRO A 113 12.17 -15.24 -16.28
C PRO A 113 10.98 -14.30 -16.18
N VAL A 114 10.98 -13.44 -15.14
CA VAL A 114 9.99 -12.39 -14.93
C VAL A 114 10.67 -11.02 -14.98
N GLY A 115 10.13 -10.11 -15.79
CA GLY A 115 10.63 -8.73 -15.87
C GLY A 115 10.19 -7.92 -14.66
N VAL A 116 11.02 -6.97 -14.21
CA VAL A 116 10.64 -6.00 -13.18
C VAL A 116 11.01 -4.58 -13.60
N PHE A 117 10.04 -3.69 -13.51
CA PHE A 117 10.15 -2.27 -13.81
C PHE A 117 9.72 -1.45 -12.60
N SER A 118 10.32 -0.28 -12.39
CA SER A 118 9.94 0.63 -11.31
C SER A 118 10.08 2.09 -11.75
N ASP A 119 9.04 2.88 -11.50
CA ASP A 119 9.06 4.33 -11.71
C ASP A 119 9.83 5.05 -10.58
N PHE A 120 10.13 4.34 -9.50
CA PHE A 120 10.87 4.82 -8.32
C PHE A 120 12.35 4.41 -8.33
N GLY A 121 12.79 3.73 -9.40
CA GLY A 121 14.12 3.13 -9.44
C GLY A 121 14.23 1.87 -8.57
N PHE A 122 15.46 1.49 -8.25
CA PHE A 122 15.79 0.28 -7.50
C PHE A 122 16.81 0.55 -6.38
N SER A 123 16.93 1.80 -5.93
CA SER A 123 17.94 2.21 -4.95
C SER A 123 17.78 1.50 -3.59
N GLY A 124 16.53 1.17 -3.21
CA GLY A 124 16.22 0.40 -2.01
C GLY A 124 16.49 -1.11 -2.10
N TRP A 125 16.77 -1.63 -3.29
CA TRP A 125 17.01 -3.05 -3.50
C TRP A 125 18.50 -3.38 -3.33
N LYS A 126 18.86 -4.04 -2.25
CA LYS A 126 20.24 -4.52 -2.04
C LYS A 126 20.69 -5.49 -3.13
N LYS A 127 19.76 -6.33 -3.62
CA LYS A 127 19.95 -7.30 -4.70
C LYS A 127 18.58 -7.57 -5.35
N ILE A 128 18.56 -7.64 -6.68
CA ILE A 128 17.36 -8.12 -7.39
C ILE A 128 17.15 -9.59 -7.02
N PRO A 129 15.95 -9.99 -6.57
CA PRO A 129 15.64 -11.38 -6.27
C PRO A 129 15.88 -12.30 -7.47
N GLU A 130 16.25 -13.55 -7.19
CA GLU A 130 16.46 -14.56 -8.22
C GLU A 130 15.14 -14.80 -9.01
N GLY A 131 15.25 -14.96 -10.33
CA GLY A 131 14.11 -15.09 -11.23
C GLY A 131 13.54 -13.76 -11.75
N LEU A 132 13.93 -12.62 -11.13
CA LEU A 132 13.55 -11.29 -11.61
C LEU A 132 14.66 -10.65 -12.44
N PHE A 133 14.27 -9.98 -13.53
CA PHE A 133 15.18 -9.30 -14.45
C PHE A 133 14.79 -7.83 -14.58
N ARG A 134 15.67 -6.97 -14.08
CA ARG A 134 15.48 -5.51 -14.10
C ARG A 134 15.43 -4.97 -15.51
N ASP A 135 14.44 -4.11 -15.80
CA ASP A 135 14.27 -3.37 -17.04
C ASP A 135 14.31 -4.25 -18.30
N ARG A 136 14.00 -5.54 -18.14
CA ARG A 136 13.93 -6.54 -19.22
C ARG A 136 12.49 -6.99 -19.41
N LEU A 137 12.01 -6.88 -20.66
CA LEU A 137 10.71 -7.43 -21.03
C LEU A 137 10.77 -8.96 -21.08
N CYS A 138 9.88 -9.59 -20.31
CA CYS A 138 9.67 -11.03 -20.26
C CYS A 138 8.22 -11.38 -20.63
N LYS A 139 7.90 -12.66 -20.61
CA LYS A 139 6.53 -13.16 -20.87
C LYS A 139 5.53 -12.55 -19.88
N ARG A 140 5.91 -12.45 -18.60
CA ARG A 140 5.20 -11.71 -17.55
C ARG A 140 6.13 -10.76 -16.85
N ASN A 141 5.55 -9.67 -16.34
CA ASN A 141 6.32 -8.57 -15.78
C ASN A 141 5.64 -8.01 -14.54
N ILE A 142 6.44 -7.45 -13.65
CA ILE A 142 5.99 -6.64 -12.51
C ILE A 142 6.32 -5.19 -12.82
N TRP A 143 5.41 -4.28 -12.52
CA TRP A 143 5.64 -2.85 -12.62
C TRP A 143 5.27 -2.15 -11.31
N ILE A 144 6.24 -1.59 -10.63
CA ILE A 144 6.05 -0.80 -9.41
C ILE A 144 5.79 0.64 -9.84
N THR A 145 4.55 1.10 -9.67
CA THR A 145 4.09 2.39 -10.21
C THR A 145 2.89 2.93 -9.47
N VAL A 146 2.72 4.25 -9.47
CA VAL A 146 1.46 4.92 -9.10
C VAL A 146 0.55 5.14 -10.30
N SER A 147 0.97 4.78 -11.51
CA SER A 147 0.17 4.96 -12.72
C SER A 147 -1.02 4.00 -12.77
N ASP A 148 -2.20 4.51 -13.16
CA ASP A 148 -3.37 3.69 -13.50
C ASP A 148 -3.40 3.28 -14.99
N ARG A 149 -2.45 3.81 -15.78
CA ARG A 149 -2.34 3.55 -17.21
C ARG A 149 -1.70 2.21 -17.50
N GLU A 150 -1.89 1.74 -18.71
CA GLU A 150 -1.13 0.60 -19.24
C GLU A 150 0.33 0.98 -19.45
N LYS A 151 1.23 0.02 -19.29
CA LYS A 151 2.64 0.23 -19.58
C LYS A 151 2.84 0.19 -21.10
N ASP A 152 3.43 1.25 -21.64
CA ASP A 152 3.63 1.40 -23.08
C ASP A 152 4.27 0.15 -23.72
N GLY A 153 3.61 -0.35 -24.76
CA GLY A 153 4.09 -1.49 -25.55
C GLY A 153 3.92 -2.87 -24.91
N ILE A 154 3.29 -2.97 -23.72
CA ILE A 154 3.10 -4.26 -23.04
C ILE A 154 1.61 -4.46 -22.74
N PRO A 155 0.99 -5.56 -23.21
CA PRO A 155 -0.40 -5.89 -22.89
C PRO A 155 -0.66 -5.98 -21.39
N SER A 156 -1.80 -5.48 -20.92
CA SER A 156 -2.17 -5.41 -19.50
C SER A 156 -2.24 -6.78 -18.82
N ASP A 157 -2.58 -7.84 -19.55
CA ASP A 157 -2.60 -9.23 -19.08
C ASP A 157 -1.20 -9.83 -18.81
N ARG A 158 -0.13 -9.09 -19.17
CA ARG A 158 1.27 -9.47 -18.98
C ARG A 158 2.01 -8.62 -17.96
N VAL A 159 1.36 -7.60 -17.37
CA VAL A 159 1.99 -6.68 -16.42
C VAL A 159 1.20 -6.61 -15.14
N LEU A 160 1.76 -7.16 -14.07
CA LEU A 160 1.24 -6.96 -12.72
C LEU A 160 1.68 -5.59 -12.20
N ARG A 161 0.75 -4.69 -11.96
CA ARG A 161 1.05 -3.46 -11.25
C ARG A 161 1.08 -3.71 -9.75
N LEU A 162 2.15 -3.27 -9.11
CA LEU A 162 2.28 -3.16 -7.67
C LEU A 162 2.27 -1.66 -7.33
N VAL A 163 1.24 -1.20 -6.65
CA VAL A 163 1.00 0.23 -6.41
C VAL A 163 1.47 0.59 -4.98
N PRO A 164 2.53 1.41 -4.84
CA PRO A 164 2.98 1.86 -3.53
C PRO A 164 2.02 2.90 -2.94
N ARG A 165 1.81 2.85 -1.63
CA ARG A 165 1.06 3.87 -0.89
C ARG A 165 1.97 5.03 -0.51
N CYS A 166 2.25 5.90 -1.47
CA CYS A 166 3.22 7.00 -1.33
C CYS A 166 2.66 8.38 -1.70
N VAL A 167 1.37 8.46 -2.08
CA VAL A 167 0.73 9.71 -2.51
C VAL A 167 -0.08 10.32 -1.38
N ALA A 168 0.15 11.60 -1.07
CA ALA A 168 -0.68 12.42 -0.20
C ALA A 168 -1.59 13.31 -1.05
N LEU A 169 -2.90 13.32 -0.76
CA LEU A 169 -3.87 14.21 -1.38
C LEU A 169 -4.09 15.44 -0.51
N GLY A 170 -3.93 16.62 -1.11
CA GLY A 170 -4.34 17.87 -0.48
C GLY A 170 -5.68 18.34 -1.04
N ILE A 171 -6.63 18.65 -0.16
CA ILE A 171 -7.99 19.04 -0.54
C ILE A 171 -8.33 20.41 0.05
N GLY A 172 -8.85 21.28 -0.80
CA GLY A 172 -9.56 22.50 -0.39
C GLY A 172 -10.99 22.46 -0.90
N CYS A 173 -11.95 22.85 -0.07
CA CYS A 173 -13.36 22.88 -0.47
C CYS A 173 -14.13 24.00 0.23
N LYS A 174 -15.32 24.36 -0.27
CA LYS A 174 -16.26 25.19 0.44
C LYS A 174 -16.77 24.47 1.69
N ARG A 175 -17.25 25.23 2.68
CA ARG A 175 -17.85 24.67 3.88
C ARG A 175 -19.11 23.87 3.53
N GLY A 176 -19.26 22.69 4.12
CA GLY A 176 -20.41 21.81 3.91
C GLY A 176 -20.42 21.11 2.56
N THR A 177 -19.29 20.99 1.86
CA THR A 177 -19.20 20.23 0.60
C THR A 177 -19.43 18.74 0.89
N PRO A 178 -20.37 18.07 0.21
CA PRO A 178 -20.61 16.63 0.39
C PRO A 178 -19.41 15.78 -0.01
N ALA A 179 -19.21 14.66 0.68
CA ALA A 179 -18.13 13.71 0.41
C ALA A 179 -18.16 13.18 -1.03
N GLU A 180 -19.36 12.93 -1.58
CA GLU A 180 -19.54 12.48 -2.95
C GLU A 180 -18.93 13.42 -3.98
N LYS A 181 -19.17 14.74 -3.79
CA LYS A 181 -18.62 15.77 -4.67
C LYS A 181 -17.09 15.86 -4.58
N ILE A 182 -16.55 15.68 -3.37
CA ILE A 182 -15.11 15.62 -3.16
C ILE A 182 -14.56 14.40 -3.88
N ARG A 183 -15.20 13.24 -3.74
CA ARG A 183 -14.83 11.97 -4.37
C ARG A 183 -14.79 12.11 -5.89
N GLU A 184 -15.86 12.58 -6.50
CA GLU A 184 -15.95 12.77 -7.95
C GLU A 184 -14.82 13.67 -8.48
N THR A 185 -14.58 14.82 -7.81
CA THR A 185 -13.52 15.75 -8.22
C THR A 185 -12.13 15.11 -8.11
N VAL A 186 -11.87 14.37 -7.02
CA VAL A 186 -10.57 13.68 -6.81
C VAL A 186 -10.38 12.56 -7.82
N GLU A 187 -11.38 11.67 -7.99
CA GLU A 187 -11.31 10.55 -8.93
C GLU A 187 -11.08 11.04 -10.36
N ASP A 188 -11.78 12.10 -10.77
CA ASP A 188 -11.62 12.72 -12.09
C ASP A 188 -10.22 13.32 -12.28
N ALA A 189 -9.70 14.03 -11.29
CA ALA A 189 -8.36 14.61 -11.35
C ALA A 189 -7.30 13.50 -11.41
N MET A 190 -7.39 12.48 -10.55
CA MET A 190 -6.45 11.36 -10.52
C MET A 190 -6.48 10.59 -11.86
N ARG A 191 -7.66 10.26 -12.39
CA ARG A 191 -7.83 9.56 -13.68
C ARG A 191 -7.25 10.36 -14.85
N ARG A 192 -7.54 11.68 -14.96
CA ARG A 192 -6.97 12.52 -16.03
C ARG A 192 -5.45 12.53 -16.01
N ASN A 193 -4.85 12.49 -14.83
CA ASN A 193 -3.40 12.49 -14.66
C ASN A 193 -2.79 11.09 -14.66
N GLY A 194 -3.60 10.06 -14.81
CA GLY A 194 -3.12 8.68 -14.85
C GLY A 194 -2.55 8.18 -13.52
N VAL A 195 -3.15 8.59 -12.40
CA VAL A 195 -2.68 8.23 -11.05
C VAL A 195 -3.68 7.30 -10.38
N ASP A 196 -3.20 6.17 -9.91
CA ASP A 196 -4.00 5.15 -9.24
C ASP A 196 -4.38 5.61 -7.82
N LEU A 197 -5.67 5.68 -7.53
CA LEU A 197 -6.17 6.12 -6.23
C LEU A 197 -5.71 5.22 -5.06
N ARG A 198 -5.38 3.96 -5.32
CA ARG A 198 -4.82 3.03 -4.34
C ARG A 198 -3.44 3.44 -3.83
N SER A 199 -2.76 4.36 -4.54
CA SER A 199 -1.47 4.92 -4.12
C SER A 199 -1.59 5.91 -2.96
N VAL A 200 -2.80 6.34 -2.63
CA VAL A 200 -3.04 7.33 -1.58
C VAL A 200 -2.81 6.74 -0.20
N PHE A 201 -2.01 7.41 0.62
CA PHE A 201 -1.79 7.05 2.02
C PHE A 201 -2.39 8.04 3.01
N ALA A 202 -2.69 9.28 2.61
CA ALA A 202 -3.28 10.29 3.46
C ALA A 202 -4.08 11.33 2.64
N VAL A 203 -5.12 11.88 3.26
CA VAL A 203 -5.83 13.08 2.83
C VAL A 203 -5.43 14.23 3.75
N ALA A 204 -5.18 15.41 3.21
CA ALA A 204 -4.70 16.56 3.95
C ALA A 204 -5.45 17.85 3.62
N SER A 205 -5.56 18.76 4.59
CA SER A 205 -6.14 20.09 4.41
C SER A 205 -5.60 21.07 5.46
N ILE A 206 -6.13 22.28 5.46
CA ILE A 206 -5.88 23.28 6.51
C ILE A 206 -6.72 22.98 7.76
N ASP A 207 -6.26 23.37 8.93
CA ASP A 207 -6.85 23.10 10.25
C ASP A 207 -8.28 23.65 10.43
N ILE A 208 -8.64 24.78 9.79
CA ILE A 208 -10.01 25.29 9.77
C ILE A 208 -11.02 24.30 9.13
N LYS A 209 -10.51 23.27 8.42
CA LYS A 209 -11.27 22.16 7.84
C LYS A 209 -11.28 20.89 8.68
N LYS A 210 -10.72 20.93 9.88
CA LYS A 210 -10.60 19.77 10.78
C LYS A 210 -11.94 19.05 11.04
N GLN A 211 -13.06 19.80 11.01
CA GLN A 211 -14.41 19.27 11.23
C GLN A 211 -15.26 19.26 9.95
N GLU A 212 -14.63 19.33 8.77
CA GLU A 212 -15.33 19.26 7.50
C GLU A 212 -15.75 17.83 7.20
N GLN A 213 -17.01 17.51 7.46
CA GLN A 213 -17.52 16.13 7.41
C GLN A 213 -17.28 15.49 6.04
N GLY A 214 -17.45 16.23 4.95
CA GLY A 214 -17.24 15.70 3.60
C GLY A 214 -15.80 15.21 3.36
N ILE A 215 -14.77 15.90 3.90
CA ILE A 215 -13.38 15.45 3.78
C ILE A 215 -13.14 14.23 4.68
N ILE A 216 -13.69 14.23 5.90
CA ILE A 216 -13.57 13.12 6.85
C ILE A 216 -14.17 11.85 6.24
N ASP A 217 -15.39 11.93 5.73
CA ASP A 217 -16.08 10.79 5.12
C ASP A 217 -15.34 10.28 3.88
N PHE A 218 -14.83 11.19 3.04
CA PHE A 218 -14.01 10.80 1.89
C PHE A 218 -12.73 10.07 2.32
N ALA A 219 -11.98 10.58 3.30
CA ALA A 219 -10.78 9.92 3.82
C ALA A 219 -11.09 8.53 4.40
N ASN A 220 -12.23 8.39 5.09
CA ASN A 220 -12.72 7.11 5.60
C ASN A 220 -13.02 6.11 4.48
N THR A 221 -13.60 6.55 3.35
CA THR A 221 -13.83 5.64 2.20
C THR A 221 -12.54 5.10 1.60
N LEU A 222 -11.46 5.88 1.64
CA LEU A 222 -10.13 5.45 1.22
C LEU A 222 -9.38 4.64 2.29
N GLN A 223 -9.92 4.57 3.52
CA GLN A 223 -9.26 3.96 4.68
C GLN A 223 -7.88 4.57 4.97
N VAL A 224 -7.79 5.90 4.88
CA VAL A 224 -6.56 6.66 5.14
C VAL A 224 -6.80 7.76 6.18
N PRO A 225 -5.75 8.22 6.90
CA PRO A 225 -5.87 9.31 7.84
C PRO A 225 -6.21 10.64 7.14
N PHE A 226 -7.03 11.46 7.82
CA PHE A 226 -7.21 12.86 7.49
C PHE A 226 -6.30 13.72 8.37
N LEU A 227 -5.36 14.43 7.75
CA LEU A 227 -4.36 15.26 8.39
C LEU A 227 -4.69 16.73 8.19
N THR A 228 -4.47 17.54 9.22
CA THR A 228 -4.71 18.99 9.13
C THR A 228 -3.50 19.77 9.63
N PHE A 229 -3.21 20.89 8.98
CA PHE A 229 -2.06 21.74 9.22
C PHE A 229 -2.49 23.19 9.41
N SER A 230 -1.82 23.94 10.27
CA SER A 230 -2.04 25.37 10.44
C SER A 230 -1.60 26.16 9.18
N SER A 231 -2.04 27.42 9.07
CA SER A 231 -1.60 28.28 8.00
C SER A 231 -0.10 28.55 8.02
N GLU A 232 0.52 28.60 9.20
CA GLU A 232 1.96 28.75 9.38
C GLU A 232 2.72 27.52 8.85
N GLU A 233 2.28 26.32 9.22
CA GLU A 233 2.86 25.06 8.73
C GLU A 233 2.76 24.96 7.21
N LEU A 234 1.61 25.32 6.63
CA LEU A 234 1.41 25.34 5.19
C LEU A 234 2.31 26.37 4.49
N ASN A 235 2.46 27.58 5.05
CA ASN A 235 3.30 28.62 4.49
C ASN A 235 4.81 28.30 4.61
N SER A 236 5.21 27.48 5.56
CA SER A 236 6.60 27.02 5.73
C SER A 236 7.03 25.94 4.73
N GLN A 237 6.08 25.34 3.97
CA GLN A 237 6.42 24.29 3.02
C GLN A 237 7.29 24.83 1.88
N PRO A 238 8.41 24.16 1.56
CA PRO A 238 9.27 24.56 0.44
C PRO A 238 8.61 24.23 -0.89
N GLY A 239 8.87 25.05 -1.88
CA GLY A 239 8.40 24.84 -3.26
C GLY A 239 7.72 26.08 -3.84
N THR A 240 7.33 25.98 -5.10
CA THR A 240 6.55 26.99 -5.81
C THR A 240 5.13 26.49 -5.97
N PHE A 241 4.18 27.22 -5.42
CA PHE A 241 2.78 26.85 -5.37
C PHE A 241 1.90 27.83 -6.16
N THR A 242 0.74 27.37 -6.59
CA THR A 242 -0.25 28.22 -7.26
C THR A 242 -0.90 29.14 -6.22
N GLU A 243 -0.64 30.45 -6.30
CA GLU A 243 -1.17 31.41 -5.32
C GLU A 243 -2.56 31.92 -5.71
N SER A 244 -3.38 32.20 -4.70
CA SER A 244 -4.72 32.78 -4.82
C SER A 244 -4.94 33.80 -3.69
N GLU A 245 -5.08 35.06 -4.06
CA GLU A 245 -5.37 36.15 -3.12
C GLU A 245 -6.67 35.95 -2.34
N PHE A 246 -7.69 35.38 -3.00
CA PHE A 246 -8.96 35.08 -2.34
C PHE A 246 -8.77 34.02 -1.23
N VAL A 247 -8.05 32.94 -1.54
CA VAL A 247 -7.76 31.88 -0.56
C VAL A 247 -6.90 32.45 0.57
N LYS A 248 -5.90 33.25 0.27
CA LYS A 248 -5.01 33.86 1.26
C LYS A 248 -5.77 34.75 2.27
N LYS A 249 -6.71 35.57 1.79
CA LYS A 249 -7.56 36.39 2.67
C LYS A 249 -8.45 35.55 3.60
N THR A 250 -8.86 34.36 3.18
CA THR A 250 -9.81 33.53 3.92
C THR A 250 -9.11 32.55 4.87
N THR A 251 -7.94 32.05 4.48
CA THR A 251 -7.28 30.94 5.16
C THR A 251 -5.89 31.27 5.73
N GLY A 252 -5.35 32.46 5.41
CA GLY A 252 -3.98 32.84 5.80
C GLY A 252 -2.87 32.23 4.91
N THR A 253 -3.24 31.36 3.94
CA THR A 253 -2.31 30.77 2.97
C THR A 253 -2.85 30.90 1.55
N GLY A 254 -1.96 31.13 0.58
CA GLY A 254 -2.35 31.33 -0.83
C GLY A 254 -2.79 30.06 -1.55
N ASN A 255 -2.45 28.89 -0.99
CA ASN A 255 -2.80 27.59 -1.54
C ASN A 255 -2.93 26.55 -0.43
N VAL A 256 -4.11 25.99 -0.26
CA VAL A 256 -4.36 24.93 0.73
C VAL A 256 -3.98 23.56 0.16
N CYS A 257 -4.47 23.17 -1.02
CA CYS A 257 -4.36 21.79 -1.51
C CYS A 257 -2.89 21.38 -1.82
N GLU A 258 -2.13 22.17 -2.58
CA GLU A 258 -0.74 21.80 -2.88
C GLU A 258 0.13 21.78 -1.62
N ARG A 259 0.00 22.82 -0.77
CA ARG A 259 0.80 22.93 0.46
C ARG A 259 0.46 21.83 1.46
N SER A 260 -0.82 21.46 1.62
CA SER A 260 -1.19 20.37 2.54
C SER A 260 -0.78 18.99 2.00
N ALA A 261 -0.83 18.77 0.68
CA ALA A 261 -0.30 17.55 0.08
C ALA A 261 1.21 17.40 0.36
N VAL A 262 1.99 18.49 0.16
CA VAL A 262 3.43 18.49 0.45
C VAL A 262 3.69 18.32 1.95
N ALA A 263 2.95 19.02 2.82
CA ALA A 263 3.11 18.89 4.26
C ALA A 263 2.88 17.44 4.75
N ALA A 264 1.80 16.80 4.28
CA ALA A 264 1.50 15.42 4.62
C ALA A 264 2.57 14.44 4.07
N CYS A 265 3.00 14.63 2.82
CA CYS A 265 4.03 13.79 2.22
C CYS A 265 5.35 13.89 3.00
N ARG A 266 5.77 15.08 3.43
CA ARG A 266 7.02 15.31 4.16
C ARG A 266 7.05 14.82 5.60
N MET A 267 5.92 14.42 6.18
CA MET A 267 5.90 13.90 7.57
C MET A 267 6.77 12.65 7.76
N GLY A 268 7.01 11.87 6.71
CA GLY A 268 7.80 10.62 6.78
C GLY A 268 9.06 10.59 5.92
N VAL A 269 9.28 11.60 5.05
CA VAL A 269 10.33 11.54 4.02
C VAL A 269 11.08 12.86 3.85
N ARG A 270 12.29 12.77 3.32
CA ARG A 270 13.14 13.97 3.07
C ARG A 270 12.85 14.64 1.74
N ASP A 271 12.56 13.86 0.69
CA ASP A 271 12.22 14.37 -0.63
C ASP A 271 10.74 14.19 -0.89
N CYS A 272 10.09 15.20 -1.43
CA CYS A 272 8.68 15.20 -1.76
C CYS A 272 8.47 16.01 -3.04
N ARG A 273 7.74 15.45 -3.99
CA ARG A 273 7.46 16.10 -5.27
C ARG A 273 5.97 16.23 -5.50
N ILE A 274 5.56 17.34 -6.11
CA ILE A 274 4.19 17.50 -6.58
C ILE A 274 3.99 16.57 -7.77
N LEU A 275 3.05 15.63 -7.63
CA LEU A 275 2.61 14.71 -8.66
C LEU A 275 1.48 15.34 -9.50
N LEU A 276 0.54 16.01 -8.83
CA LEU A 276 -0.59 16.70 -9.42
C LEU A 276 -0.64 18.13 -8.86
N LYS A 277 -0.49 19.12 -9.74
CA LYS A 277 -0.73 20.52 -9.39
C LYS A 277 -2.21 20.74 -9.12
N LYS A 278 -2.53 21.87 -8.47
CA LYS A 278 -3.91 22.25 -8.14
C LYS A 278 -4.83 22.13 -9.34
N GLU A 279 -5.80 21.26 -9.25
CA GLU A 279 -6.98 21.22 -10.11
C GLU A 279 -8.21 21.66 -9.32
N ALA A 280 -9.14 22.33 -9.99
CA ALA A 280 -10.36 22.85 -9.39
C ALA A 280 -11.58 22.35 -10.17
N GLY A 281 -12.60 21.91 -9.44
CA GLY A 281 -13.89 21.53 -9.98
C GLY A 281 -14.99 21.75 -8.94
N ASP A 282 -16.07 22.42 -9.32
CA ASP A 282 -17.29 22.55 -8.51
C ASP A 282 -17.10 23.05 -7.05
N GLY A 283 -16.11 23.89 -6.80
CA GLY A 283 -15.82 24.42 -5.47
C GLY A 283 -14.96 23.51 -4.59
N VAL A 284 -14.40 22.45 -5.18
CA VAL A 284 -13.36 21.60 -4.60
C VAL A 284 -12.05 21.84 -5.35
N THR A 285 -10.94 21.85 -4.65
CA THR A 285 -9.59 21.87 -5.21
C THR A 285 -8.82 20.67 -4.70
N VAL A 286 -8.08 20.03 -5.57
CA VAL A 286 -7.24 18.88 -5.26
C VAL A 286 -5.83 19.07 -5.80
N ALA A 287 -4.86 18.55 -5.07
CA ALA A 287 -3.48 18.40 -5.49
C ALA A 287 -2.92 17.10 -4.90
N ALA A 288 -1.85 16.59 -5.49
CA ALA A 288 -1.19 15.40 -4.97
C ALA A 288 0.32 15.61 -4.90
N ALA A 289 0.94 15.07 -3.85
CA ALA A 289 2.39 15.02 -3.68
C ALA A 289 2.80 13.59 -3.32
N TYR A 290 4.01 13.18 -3.68
CA TYR A 290 4.50 11.83 -3.46
C TYR A 290 5.98 11.80 -3.06
N ASP A 291 6.38 10.70 -2.43
CA ASP A 291 7.78 10.37 -2.17
C ASP A 291 8.38 9.63 -3.38
N PRO A 292 9.40 10.18 -4.05
CA PRO A 292 10.09 9.51 -5.14
C PRO A 292 11.13 8.48 -4.70
N GLY A 293 11.41 8.37 -3.40
CA GLY A 293 12.52 7.59 -2.81
C GLY A 293 12.11 6.22 -2.25
N LEU A 294 11.12 5.54 -2.84
CA LEU A 294 10.68 4.20 -2.43
C LEU A 294 11.71 3.11 -2.71
#